data_98fb4b4b6126b94093752955c1f2c114
#
_entry.id   98fb4b4b6126b94093752955c1f2c114
#
_cell.length_a   1.000
_cell.length_b   1.000
_cell.length_c   1.000
_cell.angle_alpha   90.00
_cell.angle_beta   90.00
_cell.angle_gamma   90.00
#
_symmetry.space_group_name_H-M   'P 1'
#
loop_
_entity.id
_entity.type
_entity.pdbx_description
1 polymer ?
#
loop_
_entity_poly.entity_id
_entity_poly.type
_entity_poly.pdbx_seq_one_letter_code
_entity_poly.pdbx_strand_id
1 'polypeptide(L)'
;MSNFDTSFFKDLLKEERRECLEGPGLDLGLHEAFVEACQASQYAKEAKDIAESEEEVEMAKASMEEALEKCVESAKPILDSIDLMESDLEMSLLRTAILVRGGSKGFAKFANQSDLHGQLVETLLNNKKIMKEFLLNGGPTGKKYGNAMKLYTQMMAGLEKDRFYKVNKKIAMAVALEFASPQTEFDTAVEIDAEKRFSHYEKAHRKGELDPAFTYFSTWEYRMAINSDASNEQLQWARNMQMVYAPHITTLYDERWRYNYQVSTDVGYRAPNWTASPRTYQQLLSGGGREGPRAWFGRFMCRAFGIPVWGFKQHPKNVGMSRWTPKGWEMNFQKPGSDFGTCHWDDRSGTHFMEEVNARAAVSESEFYEKVILLECLADACKEKMKKDEEFDFVDPERVWRSLALVQRKILADKVQTDSFQRTGPNVVISKIDKYIQNINEQAPPLPYDKLDNGTIKIPAASFTESNEKKHVRSHQSFDGGNQLHMVDGKGHVTYEIPEDISFQEGIDYMLSLIVATVHLTQQNLQLETNNATSAYEIEIPYTLGEWQETEPIEIEVGALSTMKFSRTKASDCFGLAIKEIILTPC
;
A
#
# COMPACT_ATOMS: atom_id res chain seq x y z
N MET A 1 -8.01 20.18 -39.08
CA MET A 1 -8.13 18.90 -38.38
C MET A 1 -6.94 18.04 -38.80
N SER A 2 -5.99 17.79 -37.92
CA SER A 2 -4.90 16.86 -38.15
C SER A 2 -5.51 15.46 -38.27
N ASN A 3 -5.21 14.77 -39.36
CA ASN A 3 -5.75 13.42 -39.60
C ASN A 3 -4.88 12.42 -38.83
N PHE A 4 -5.23 12.15 -37.57
CA PHE A 4 -4.53 11.20 -36.68
C PHE A 4 -4.92 9.74 -37.00
N ASP A 5 -4.75 9.32 -38.24
CA ASP A 5 -5.02 7.94 -38.61
C ASP A 5 -3.86 6.99 -38.21
N THR A 6 -4.06 5.71 -38.47
CA THR A 6 -3.04 4.69 -38.12
C THR A 6 -1.77 4.83 -38.94
N SER A 7 -1.86 5.37 -40.17
CA SER A 7 -0.67 5.59 -41.03
C SER A 7 0.18 6.72 -40.48
N PHE A 8 -0.41 7.82 -40.05
CA PHE A 8 0.29 8.92 -39.39
C PHE A 8 1.20 8.43 -38.25
N PHE A 9 0.64 7.65 -37.31
CA PHE A 9 1.44 7.13 -36.18
C PHE A 9 2.48 6.07 -36.60
N LYS A 10 2.27 5.35 -37.68
CA LYS A 10 3.28 4.43 -38.23
C LYS A 10 4.44 5.18 -38.88
N ASP A 11 4.15 6.24 -39.60
CA ASP A 11 5.14 7.04 -40.27
C ASP A 11 5.98 7.82 -39.26
N LEU A 12 5.34 8.41 -38.27
CA LEU A 12 6.00 9.03 -37.11
C LEU A 12 6.91 8.04 -36.40
N LEU A 13 6.42 6.83 -36.07
CA LEU A 13 7.24 5.79 -35.41
C LEU A 13 8.44 5.39 -36.28
N LYS A 14 8.28 5.32 -37.61
CA LYS A 14 9.37 4.96 -38.52
C LYS A 14 10.44 6.05 -38.53
N GLU A 15 10.06 7.31 -38.53
CA GLU A 15 10.95 8.45 -38.47
C GLU A 15 11.74 8.50 -37.16
N GLU A 16 11.04 8.44 -36.02
CA GLU A 16 11.66 8.45 -34.70
C GLU A 16 12.62 7.26 -34.48
N ARG A 17 12.26 6.09 -34.97
CA ARG A 17 13.16 4.92 -34.94
C ARG A 17 14.44 5.15 -35.73
N ARG A 18 14.33 5.75 -36.89
CA ARG A 18 15.51 6.06 -37.72
C ARG A 18 16.45 6.99 -36.94
N GLU A 19 15.93 8.05 -36.30
CA GLU A 19 16.71 8.97 -35.49
C GLU A 19 17.39 8.23 -34.30
N CYS A 20 16.68 7.29 -33.68
CA CYS A 20 17.25 6.49 -32.57
C CYS A 20 18.39 5.57 -33.04
N LEU A 21 18.30 4.98 -34.25
CA LEU A 21 19.24 3.95 -34.71
C LEU A 21 20.41 4.51 -35.53
N GLU A 22 20.26 5.70 -36.10
CA GLU A 22 21.32 6.42 -36.84
C GLU A 22 22.17 7.31 -35.91
N GLY A 23 21.80 7.40 -34.60
CA GLY A 23 22.50 8.21 -33.58
C GLY A 23 23.95 7.76 -33.36
N PRO A 24 24.83 8.66 -32.93
CA PRO A 24 26.24 8.33 -32.71
C PRO A 24 26.44 7.34 -31.56
N GLY A 25 27.24 6.32 -31.76
CA GLY A 25 27.72 5.40 -30.71
C GLY A 25 26.98 4.08 -30.55
N LEU A 26 26.07 3.72 -31.46
CA LEU A 26 25.33 2.44 -31.40
C LEU A 26 26.04 1.29 -32.16
N ASP A 27 27.37 1.26 -32.12
CA ASP A 27 28.13 0.17 -32.72
C ASP A 27 28.02 -1.10 -31.88
N LEU A 28 27.19 -2.04 -32.36
CA LEU A 28 26.98 -3.34 -31.70
C LEU A 28 28.22 -4.25 -31.73
N GLY A 29 29.23 -3.95 -32.55
CA GLY A 29 30.49 -4.71 -32.60
C GLY A 29 31.31 -4.69 -31.31
N LEU A 30 31.06 -3.71 -30.42
CA LEU A 30 31.69 -3.65 -29.10
C LEU A 30 31.05 -4.60 -28.05
N HIS A 31 29.98 -5.29 -28.40
CA HIS A 31 29.13 -6.00 -27.43
C HIS A 31 29.39 -7.52 -27.38
N GLU A 32 30.34 -8.04 -28.17
CA GLU A 32 30.57 -9.49 -28.29
C GLU A 32 30.81 -10.16 -26.94
N ALA A 33 31.73 -9.64 -26.12
CA ALA A 33 32.01 -10.17 -24.78
C ALA A 33 30.80 -10.08 -23.83
N PHE A 34 29.97 -9.05 -23.97
CA PHE A 34 28.73 -8.89 -23.20
C PHE A 34 27.68 -9.92 -23.62
N VAL A 35 27.50 -10.16 -24.91
CA VAL A 35 26.58 -11.16 -25.46
C VAL A 35 26.99 -12.56 -25.01
N GLU A 36 28.28 -12.92 -25.09
CA GLU A 36 28.81 -14.20 -24.59
C GLU A 36 28.53 -14.40 -23.09
N ALA A 37 28.72 -13.36 -22.27
CA ALA A 37 28.44 -13.42 -20.85
C ALA A 37 26.93 -13.61 -20.56
N CYS A 38 26.06 -12.94 -21.33
CA CYS A 38 24.61 -13.11 -21.22
C CYS A 38 24.16 -14.54 -21.62
N GLN A 39 24.75 -15.11 -22.67
CA GLN A 39 24.52 -16.50 -23.07
C GLN A 39 24.94 -17.48 -21.97
N ALA A 40 26.12 -17.30 -21.39
CA ALA A 40 26.61 -18.13 -20.28
C ALA A 40 25.68 -18.07 -19.06
N SER A 41 25.15 -16.88 -18.72
CA SER A 41 24.19 -16.72 -17.64
C SER A 41 22.87 -17.44 -17.90
N GLN A 42 22.39 -17.41 -19.14
CA GLN A 42 21.17 -18.12 -19.53
C GLN A 42 21.36 -19.64 -19.47
N TYR A 43 22.46 -20.17 -19.99
CA TYR A 43 22.78 -21.61 -19.90
C TYR A 43 22.91 -22.09 -18.46
N ALA A 44 23.56 -21.30 -17.59
CA ALA A 44 23.68 -21.64 -16.17
C ALA A 44 22.30 -21.67 -15.48
N LYS A 45 21.39 -20.75 -15.85
CA LYS A 45 20.00 -20.75 -15.37
C LYS A 45 19.24 -21.99 -15.83
N GLU A 46 19.34 -22.34 -17.10
CA GLU A 46 18.69 -23.55 -17.66
C GLU A 46 19.23 -24.80 -16.98
N ALA A 47 20.54 -24.90 -16.76
CA ALA A 47 21.15 -26.01 -16.01
C ALA A 47 20.59 -26.13 -14.59
N LYS A 48 20.38 -25.00 -13.90
CA LYS A 48 19.77 -24.97 -12.57
C LYS A 48 18.32 -25.47 -12.59
N ASP A 49 17.56 -25.10 -13.62
CA ASP A 49 16.13 -25.43 -13.72
C ASP A 49 15.90 -26.94 -14.02
N ILE A 50 16.90 -27.63 -14.59
CA ILE A 50 16.86 -29.07 -14.89
C ILE A 50 17.68 -29.93 -13.91
N ALA A 51 18.37 -29.32 -12.95
CA ALA A 51 19.20 -30.03 -11.97
C ALA A 51 18.35 -30.95 -11.09
N GLU A 52 18.81 -32.21 -10.95
CA GLU A 52 18.10 -33.26 -10.18
C GLU A 52 18.70 -33.47 -8.78
N SER A 53 19.94 -32.97 -8.53
CA SER A 53 20.62 -33.09 -7.25
C SER A 53 20.97 -31.73 -6.63
N GLU A 54 21.17 -31.69 -5.29
CA GLU A 54 21.61 -30.48 -4.59
C GLU A 54 22.99 -30.02 -5.07
N GLU A 55 23.87 -30.92 -5.40
CA GLU A 55 25.22 -30.61 -5.90
C GLU A 55 25.15 -29.92 -7.28
N GLU A 56 24.34 -30.43 -8.19
CA GLU A 56 24.08 -29.81 -9.51
C GLU A 56 23.47 -28.42 -9.37
N VAL A 57 22.53 -28.25 -8.45
CA VAL A 57 21.92 -26.93 -8.16
C VAL A 57 22.98 -25.94 -7.67
N GLU A 58 23.87 -26.34 -6.76
CA GLU A 58 24.92 -25.46 -6.24
C GLU A 58 25.97 -25.14 -7.32
N MET A 59 26.36 -26.11 -8.15
CA MET A 59 27.27 -25.85 -9.29
C MET A 59 26.65 -24.86 -10.30
N ALA A 60 25.37 -25.05 -10.63
CA ALA A 60 24.66 -24.15 -11.53
C ALA A 60 24.50 -22.74 -10.96
N LYS A 61 24.28 -22.60 -9.65
CA LYS A 61 24.27 -21.29 -8.98
C LYS A 61 25.62 -20.59 -9.06
N ALA A 62 26.70 -21.29 -8.77
CA ALA A 62 28.06 -20.74 -8.84
C ALA A 62 28.39 -20.27 -10.27
N SER A 63 28.06 -21.08 -11.28
CA SER A 63 28.24 -20.72 -12.69
C SER A 63 27.38 -19.50 -13.08
N MET A 64 26.16 -19.38 -12.53
CA MET A 64 25.29 -18.24 -12.78
C MET A 64 25.84 -16.95 -12.14
N GLU A 65 26.41 -17.03 -10.93
CA GLU A 65 27.03 -15.89 -10.27
C GLU A 65 28.26 -15.40 -11.05
N GLU A 66 29.15 -16.31 -11.45
CA GLU A 66 30.32 -15.97 -12.28
C GLU A 66 29.93 -15.34 -13.61
N ALA A 67 28.94 -15.90 -14.30
CA ALA A 67 28.46 -15.36 -15.56
C ALA A 67 27.83 -13.96 -15.37
N LEU A 68 27.12 -13.73 -14.26
CA LEU A 68 26.54 -12.43 -13.95
C LEU A 68 27.62 -11.37 -13.64
N GLU A 69 28.68 -11.73 -12.96
CA GLU A 69 29.84 -10.85 -12.74
C GLU A 69 30.48 -10.45 -14.08
N LYS A 70 30.68 -11.41 -14.97
CA LYS A 70 31.19 -11.15 -16.34
C LYS A 70 30.25 -10.24 -17.13
N CYS A 71 28.93 -10.40 -17.00
CA CYS A 71 27.97 -9.49 -17.62
C CYS A 71 28.14 -8.05 -17.09
N VAL A 72 28.32 -7.88 -15.78
CA VAL A 72 28.53 -6.54 -15.19
C VAL A 72 29.86 -5.93 -15.65
N GLU A 73 30.94 -6.71 -15.69
CA GLU A 73 32.27 -6.24 -16.12
C GLU A 73 32.29 -5.83 -17.60
N SER A 74 31.73 -6.65 -18.49
CA SER A 74 31.66 -6.38 -19.93
C SER A 74 30.65 -5.27 -20.30
N ALA A 75 29.64 -5.05 -19.48
CA ALA A 75 28.66 -3.96 -19.68
C ALA A 75 29.23 -2.57 -19.35
N LYS A 76 30.11 -2.45 -18.35
CA LYS A 76 30.63 -1.14 -17.89
C LYS A 76 31.22 -0.28 -19.01
N PRO A 77 32.16 -0.77 -19.83
CA PRO A 77 32.72 0.04 -20.92
C PRO A 77 31.66 0.53 -21.91
N ILE A 78 30.65 -0.31 -22.19
CA ILE A 78 29.56 0.04 -23.08
C ILE A 78 28.70 1.14 -22.44
N LEU A 79 28.31 0.95 -21.19
CA LEU A 79 27.51 1.90 -20.44
C LEU A 79 28.21 3.26 -20.25
N ASP A 80 29.54 3.27 -20.09
CA ASP A 80 30.32 4.49 -19.94
C ASP A 80 30.52 5.24 -21.27
N SER A 81 30.46 4.54 -22.41
CA SER A 81 30.63 5.15 -23.74
C SER A 81 29.38 5.75 -24.34
N ILE A 82 28.18 5.42 -23.80
CA ILE A 82 26.90 5.81 -24.38
C ILE A 82 26.31 7.02 -23.64
N ASP A 83 26.14 8.13 -24.35
CA ASP A 83 25.33 9.28 -23.90
C ASP A 83 23.93 9.23 -24.54
N LEU A 84 22.95 8.71 -23.78
CA LEU A 84 21.55 8.66 -24.16
C LEU A 84 20.77 9.92 -23.72
N MET A 85 21.40 10.84 -23.02
CA MET A 85 20.77 12.03 -22.47
C MET A 85 20.95 13.25 -23.37
N GLU A 86 21.62 13.09 -24.54
CA GLU A 86 21.65 14.14 -25.56
C GLU A 86 20.21 14.50 -25.97
N SER A 87 19.89 15.80 -25.98
CA SER A 87 18.50 16.29 -25.97
C SER A 87 17.63 15.72 -27.11
N ASP A 88 18.17 15.64 -28.32
CA ASP A 88 17.39 15.22 -29.49
C ASP A 88 17.22 13.70 -29.50
N LEU A 89 18.28 12.96 -29.23
CA LEU A 89 18.24 11.50 -29.09
C LEU A 89 17.29 11.06 -27.98
N GLU A 90 17.36 11.69 -26.81
CA GLU A 90 16.46 11.39 -25.69
C GLU A 90 14.99 11.60 -26.09
N MET A 91 14.67 12.67 -26.82
CA MET A 91 13.31 12.96 -27.26
C MET A 91 12.78 11.85 -28.18
N SER A 92 13.59 11.43 -29.16
CA SER A 92 13.24 10.38 -30.11
C SER A 92 13.11 9.01 -29.43
N LEU A 93 13.97 8.69 -28.47
CA LEU A 93 13.86 7.46 -27.68
C LEU A 93 12.56 7.41 -26.89
N LEU A 94 12.20 8.49 -26.19
CA LEU A 94 10.96 8.56 -25.42
C LEU A 94 9.71 8.43 -26.29
N ARG A 95 9.66 9.14 -27.44
CA ARG A 95 8.56 9.03 -28.41
C ARG A 95 8.44 7.63 -28.98
N THR A 96 9.56 7.06 -29.40
CA THR A 96 9.61 5.70 -29.94
C THR A 96 9.06 4.70 -28.94
N ALA A 97 9.52 4.71 -27.69
CA ALA A 97 9.04 3.79 -26.67
C ALA A 97 7.53 3.92 -26.42
N ILE A 98 7.02 5.15 -26.32
CA ILE A 98 5.58 5.40 -26.14
C ILE A 98 4.78 4.90 -27.34
N LEU A 99 5.22 5.17 -28.56
CA LEU A 99 4.55 4.74 -29.79
C LEU A 99 4.58 3.21 -29.95
N VAL A 100 5.70 2.56 -29.62
CA VAL A 100 5.84 1.09 -29.64
C VAL A 100 4.93 0.45 -28.60
N ARG A 101 5.00 0.92 -27.35
CA ARG A 101 4.24 0.34 -26.24
C ARG A 101 2.74 0.60 -26.37
N GLY A 102 2.32 1.81 -26.78
CA GLY A 102 0.92 2.19 -26.97
C GLY A 102 0.28 1.69 -28.26
N GLY A 103 1.09 1.49 -29.29
CA GLY A 103 0.70 1.00 -30.61
C GLY A 103 -0.05 2.03 -31.46
N SER A 104 0.32 2.13 -32.76
CA SER A 104 -0.26 3.11 -33.70
C SER A 104 -1.79 3.04 -33.80
N LYS A 105 -2.38 1.84 -33.78
CA LYS A 105 -3.85 1.66 -33.75
C LYS A 105 -4.48 2.20 -32.47
N GLY A 106 -3.81 2.03 -31.31
CA GLY A 106 -4.29 2.52 -30.02
C GLY A 106 -4.33 4.03 -29.98
N PHE A 107 -3.26 4.70 -30.43
CA PHE A 107 -3.22 6.16 -30.54
C PHE A 107 -4.24 6.71 -31.52
N ALA A 108 -4.34 6.13 -32.71
CA ALA A 108 -5.33 6.55 -33.72
C ALA A 108 -6.77 6.43 -33.18
N LYS A 109 -7.10 5.30 -32.55
CA LYS A 109 -8.42 5.09 -31.97
C LYS A 109 -8.75 6.12 -30.88
N PHE A 110 -7.78 6.50 -30.04
CA PHE A 110 -7.98 7.50 -29.00
C PHE A 110 -8.06 8.91 -29.59
N ALA A 111 -7.11 9.32 -30.42
CA ALA A 111 -7.03 10.67 -30.97
C ALA A 111 -8.26 11.07 -31.80
N ASN A 112 -8.86 10.11 -32.50
CA ASN A 112 -10.05 10.35 -33.34
C ASN A 112 -11.38 10.35 -32.58
N GLN A 113 -11.39 10.26 -31.25
CA GLN A 113 -12.63 10.40 -30.45
C GLN A 113 -13.15 11.85 -30.45
N SER A 114 -12.26 12.84 -30.42
CA SER A 114 -12.57 14.28 -30.57
C SER A 114 -11.30 15.08 -30.79
N ASP A 115 -11.42 16.34 -31.17
CA ASP A 115 -10.29 17.28 -31.32
C ASP A 115 -9.48 17.40 -30.01
N LEU A 116 -10.13 17.37 -28.85
CA LEU A 116 -9.47 17.38 -27.53
C LEU A 116 -8.57 16.14 -27.35
N HIS A 117 -9.06 14.96 -27.75
CA HIS A 117 -8.26 13.72 -27.63
C HIS A 117 -7.04 13.76 -28.55
N GLY A 118 -7.17 14.34 -29.74
CA GLY A 118 -6.05 14.58 -30.65
C GLY A 118 -5.01 15.51 -30.02
N GLN A 119 -5.42 16.63 -29.45
CA GLN A 119 -4.56 17.57 -28.74
C GLN A 119 -3.84 16.93 -27.54
N LEU A 120 -4.50 16.04 -26.80
CA LEU A 120 -3.88 15.33 -25.68
C LEU A 120 -2.75 14.40 -26.14
N VAL A 121 -2.93 13.70 -27.25
CA VAL A 121 -1.87 12.86 -27.84
C VAL A 121 -0.71 13.72 -28.34
N GLU A 122 -1.01 14.81 -29.02
CA GLU A 122 0.01 15.76 -29.49
C GLU A 122 0.80 16.37 -28.33
N THR A 123 0.11 16.80 -27.27
CA THR A 123 0.72 17.30 -26.04
C THR A 123 1.62 16.25 -25.40
N LEU A 124 1.18 15.00 -25.30
CA LEU A 124 1.98 13.91 -24.75
C LEU A 124 3.27 13.72 -25.55
N LEU A 125 3.17 13.56 -26.88
CA LEU A 125 4.31 13.24 -27.75
C LEU A 125 5.28 14.42 -27.95
N ASN A 126 4.86 15.65 -27.62
CA ASN A 126 5.72 16.85 -27.69
C ASN A 126 6.24 17.31 -26.31
N ASN A 127 5.85 16.63 -25.22
CA ASN A 127 6.30 17.01 -23.89
C ASN A 127 7.26 15.97 -23.30
N LYS A 128 8.56 16.22 -23.50
CA LYS A 128 9.66 15.38 -23.00
C LYS A 128 9.49 15.00 -21.51
N LYS A 129 9.13 16.00 -20.68
CA LYS A 129 8.98 15.79 -19.23
C LYS A 129 7.84 14.83 -18.90
N ILE A 130 6.69 14.96 -19.55
CA ILE A 130 5.55 14.06 -19.31
C ILE A 130 5.87 12.65 -19.84
N MET A 131 6.47 12.53 -21.01
CA MET A 131 6.89 11.23 -21.57
C MET A 131 7.86 10.52 -20.63
N LYS A 132 8.88 11.24 -20.13
CA LYS A 132 9.84 10.73 -19.17
C LYS A 132 9.15 10.27 -17.88
N GLU A 133 8.28 11.08 -17.28
CA GLU A 133 7.51 10.71 -16.08
C GLU A 133 6.64 9.46 -16.32
N PHE A 134 6.00 9.33 -17.47
CA PHE A 134 5.21 8.14 -17.79
C PHE A 134 6.08 6.89 -17.82
N LEU A 135 7.22 6.94 -18.49
CA LEU A 135 8.12 5.79 -18.67
C LEU A 135 8.88 5.44 -17.38
N LEU A 136 9.41 6.45 -16.67
CA LEU A 136 10.07 6.28 -15.37
C LEU A 136 9.17 5.58 -14.34
N ASN A 137 7.87 5.81 -14.41
CA ASN A 137 6.92 5.21 -13.51
C ASN A 137 6.26 3.93 -14.04
N GLY A 138 6.85 3.28 -15.06
CA GLY A 138 6.45 1.97 -15.58
C GLY A 138 5.33 2.00 -16.63
N GLY A 139 4.94 3.19 -17.11
CA GLY A 139 3.90 3.36 -18.12
C GLY A 139 2.48 3.07 -17.62
N PRO A 140 1.45 3.36 -18.42
CA PRO A 140 0.06 3.19 -18.05
C PRO A 140 -0.40 1.73 -18.14
N THR A 141 -1.32 1.33 -17.26
CA THR A 141 -1.99 0.03 -17.30
C THR A 141 -2.66 -0.18 -18.66
N GLY A 142 -2.58 -1.41 -19.15
CA GLY A 142 -3.10 -1.77 -20.49
C GLY A 142 -2.47 -0.98 -21.64
N LYS A 143 -1.34 -0.30 -21.41
CA LYS A 143 -0.64 0.52 -22.40
C LYS A 143 -1.51 1.66 -23.00
N LYS A 144 -2.47 2.17 -22.21
CA LYS A 144 -3.47 3.18 -22.62
C LYS A 144 -2.95 4.61 -22.39
N TYR A 145 -1.89 4.99 -23.10
CA TYR A 145 -1.22 6.30 -22.94
C TYR A 145 -2.15 7.50 -23.12
N GLY A 146 -3.06 7.47 -24.10
CA GLY A 146 -4.04 8.54 -24.30
C GLY A 146 -4.98 8.70 -23.10
N ASN A 147 -5.52 7.58 -22.57
CA ASN A 147 -6.39 7.62 -21.39
C ASN A 147 -5.64 8.17 -20.16
N ALA A 148 -4.38 7.71 -19.96
CA ALA A 148 -3.56 8.22 -18.87
C ALA A 148 -3.34 9.74 -18.98
N MET A 149 -3.04 10.23 -20.20
CA MET A 149 -2.87 11.67 -20.44
C MET A 149 -4.16 12.46 -20.16
N LYS A 150 -5.32 11.92 -20.56
CA LYS A 150 -6.63 12.51 -20.27
C LYS A 150 -6.86 12.63 -18.76
N LEU A 151 -6.74 11.52 -18.03
CA LEU A 151 -6.92 11.48 -16.57
C LEU A 151 -5.96 12.42 -15.86
N TYR A 152 -4.67 12.41 -16.25
CA TYR A 152 -3.68 13.30 -15.66
C TYR A 152 -4.05 14.77 -15.87
N THR A 153 -4.44 15.16 -17.08
CA THR A 153 -4.83 16.53 -17.39
C THR A 153 -6.07 16.96 -16.61
N GLN A 154 -7.06 16.08 -16.47
CA GLN A 154 -8.27 16.36 -15.70
C GLN A 154 -7.95 16.60 -14.22
N MET A 155 -7.16 15.71 -13.60
CA MET A 155 -6.81 15.83 -12.18
C MET A 155 -5.87 17.01 -11.89
N MET A 156 -5.04 17.42 -12.85
CA MET A 156 -4.15 18.59 -12.69
C MET A 156 -4.89 19.93 -12.82
N ALA A 157 -6.10 19.94 -13.38
CA ALA A 157 -6.86 21.17 -13.55
C ALA A 157 -7.14 21.84 -12.19
N GLY A 158 -6.69 23.07 -12.01
CA GLY A 158 -6.90 23.86 -10.80
C GLY A 158 -5.90 23.62 -9.66
N LEU A 159 -4.94 22.70 -9.80
CA LEU A 159 -3.95 22.42 -8.73
C LEU A 159 -2.76 23.37 -8.69
N GLU A 160 -2.55 24.23 -9.67
CA GLU A 160 -1.33 25.04 -9.82
C GLU A 160 -0.99 25.92 -8.62
N LYS A 161 -2.00 26.37 -7.87
CA LYS A 161 -1.86 27.23 -6.69
C LYS A 161 -1.96 26.47 -5.35
N ASP A 162 -2.01 25.15 -5.40
CA ASP A 162 -2.17 24.34 -4.21
C ASP A 162 -0.86 24.24 -3.42
N ARG A 163 -0.93 24.41 -2.10
CA ARG A 163 0.24 24.25 -1.21
C ARG A 163 0.83 22.84 -1.27
N PHE A 164 0.03 21.84 -1.61
CA PHE A 164 0.42 20.44 -1.78
C PHE A 164 0.68 20.05 -3.22
N TYR A 165 0.83 21.02 -4.11
CA TYR A 165 0.98 20.82 -5.55
C TYR A 165 1.97 19.69 -5.91
N LYS A 166 3.15 19.65 -5.27
CA LYS A 166 4.19 18.64 -5.56
C LYS A 166 3.72 17.21 -5.25
N VAL A 167 3.02 17.03 -4.14
CA VAL A 167 2.46 15.73 -3.73
C VAL A 167 1.28 15.37 -4.64
N ASN A 168 0.34 16.29 -4.80
CA ASN A 168 -0.85 16.08 -5.61
C ASN A 168 -0.53 15.79 -7.08
N LYS A 169 0.50 16.44 -7.64
CA LYS A 169 0.99 16.12 -8.99
C LYS A 169 1.46 14.68 -9.12
N LYS A 170 2.20 14.16 -8.14
CA LYS A 170 2.66 12.77 -8.13
C LYS A 170 1.50 11.79 -7.97
N ILE A 171 0.54 12.09 -7.09
CA ILE A 171 -0.68 11.29 -6.91
C ILE A 171 -1.50 11.27 -8.21
N ALA A 172 -1.71 12.43 -8.85
CA ALA A 172 -2.43 12.53 -10.12
C ALA A 172 -1.76 11.69 -11.22
N MET A 173 -0.43 11.76 -11.33
CA MET A 173 0.33 10.93 -12.25
C MET A 173 0.17 9.43 -11.93
N ALA A 174 0.29 9.05 -10.67
CA ALA A 174 0.15 7.67 -10.25
C ALA A 174 -1.26 7.11 -10.55
N VAL A 175 -2.32 7.87 -10.24
CA VAL A 175 -3.70 7.51 -10.55
C VAL A 175 -3.92 7.41 -12.05
N ALA A 176 -3.43 8.38 -12.83
CA ALA A 176 -3.57 8.38 -14.28
C ALA A 176 -2.93 7.15 -14.92
N LEU A 177 -1.74 6.75 -14.44
CA LEU A 177 -1.05 5.58 -14.96
C LEU A 177 -1.73 4.27 -14.53
N GLU A 178 -2.20 4.20 -13.30
CA GLU A 178 -2.77 2.97 -12.75
C GLU A 178 -4.18 2.70 -13.26
N PHE A 179 -5.01 3.74 -13.40
CA PHE A 179 -6.40 3.65 -13.84
C PHE A 179 -6.61 3.99 -15.32
N ALA A 180 -5.53 4.01 -16.12
CA ALA A 180 -5.64 4.17 -17.58
C ALA A 180 -6.50 3.09 -18.24
N SER A 181 -6.49 1.88 -17.69
CA SER A 181 -7.47 0.82 -17.95
C SER A 181 -8.43 0.70 -16.78
N PRO A 182 -9.73 0.50 -17.04
CA PRO A 182 -10.73 0.32 -15.99
C PRO A 182 -10.34 -0.78 -15.02
N GLN A 183 -10.55 -0.53 -13.75
CA GLN A 183 -10.40 -1.49 -12.66
C GLN A 183 -11.71 -1.55 -11.88
N THR A 184 -12.04 -2.71 -11.34
CA THR A 184 -13.28 -2.91 -10.56
C THR A 184 -12.98 -3.07 -9.08
N GLU A 185 -13.97 -2.73 -8.26
CA GLU A 185 -13.94 -2.98 -6.84
C GLU A 185 -13.94 -4.47 -6.52
N PHE A 186 -13.38 -4.81 -5.37
CA PHE A 186 -13.26 -6.19 -4.88
C PHE A 186 -14.61 -6.93 -4.91
N ASP A 187 -14.59 -8.09 -5.57
CA ASP A 187 -15.75 -9.01 -5.70
C ASP A 187 -17.02 -8.37 -6.29
N THR A 188 -16.88 -7.30 -7.07
CA THR A 188 -17.98 -6.59 -7.74
C THR A 188 -17.67 -6.32 -9.21
N ALA A 189 -18.67 -5.81 -9.94
CA ALA A 189 -18.49 -5.26 -11.30
C ALA A 189 -18.47 -3.71 -11.29
N VAL A 190 -18.41 -3.08 -10.12
CA VAL A 190 -18.40 -1.62 -10.00
C VAL A 190 -17.01 -1.11 -10.41
N GLU A 191 -16.98 -0.21 -11.39
CA GLU A 191 -15.74 0.41 -11.84
C GLU A 191 -15.27 1.47 -10.83
N ILE A 192 -13.97 1.46 -10.52
CA ILE A 192 -13.35 2.46 -9.66
C ILE A 192 -13.15 3.74 -10.46
N ASP A 193 -13.78 4.82 -10.00
CA ASP A 193 -13.63 6.15 -10.56
C ASP A 193 -12.26 6.74 -10.19
N ALA A 194 -11.42 6.97 -11.19
CA ALA A 194 -10.06 7.47 -11.02
C ALA A 194 -10.00 8.88 -10.38
N GLU A 195 -10.90 9.79 -10.77
CA GLU A 195 -10.92 11.15 -10.22
C GLU A 195 -11.37 11.15 -8.75
N LYS A 196 -12.35 10.31 -8.41
CA LYS A 196 -12.76 10.11 -7.01
C LYS A 196 -11.64 9.45 -6.19
N ARG A 197 -10.88 8.49 -6.77
CA ARG A 197 -9.72 7.87 -6.14
C ARG A 197 -8.62 8.91 -5.85
N PHE A 198 -8.30 9.76 -6.81
CA PHE A 198 -7.39 10.88 -6.62
C PHE A 198 -7.86 11.80 -5.48
N SER A 199 -9.11 12.25 -5.55
CA SER A 199 -9.73 13.14 -4.54
C SER A 199 -9.74 12.52 -3.14
N HIS A 200 -9.92 11.18 -3.05
CA HIS A 200 -9.90 10.45 -1.80
C HIS A 200 -8.54 10.54 -1.09
N TYR A 201 -7.44 10.22 -1.79
CA TYR A 201 -6.10 10.29 -1.20
C TYR A 201 -5.64 11.73 -0.97
N GLU A 202 -5.97 12.65 -1.85
CA GLU A 202 -5.69 14.08 -1.70
C GLU A 202 -6.34 14.62 -0.42
N LYS A 203 -7.62 14.35 -0.19
CA LYS A 203 -8.37 14.77 1.01
C LYS A 203 -7.84 14.09 2.27
N ALA A 204 -7.57 12.79 2.22
CA ALA A 204 -7.01 12.05 3.35
C ALA A 204 -5.62 12.59 3.73
N HIS A 205 -4.78 12.93 2.75
CA HIS A 205 -3.50 13.57 2.99
C HIS A 205 -3.64 14.95 3.67
N ARG A 206 -4.53 15.82 3.16
CA ARG A 206 -4.80 17.14 3.76
C ARG A 206 -5.28 17.06 5.21
N LYS A 207 -6.06 16.03 5.52
CA LYS A 207 -6.59 15.80 6.87
C LYS A 207 -5.57 15.13 7.80
N GLY A 208 -4.40 14.70 7.29
CA GLY A 208 -3.41 13.95 8.05
C GLY A 208 -3.88 12.55 8.45
N GLU A 209 -4.75 11.92 7.66
CA GLU A 209 -5.26 10.57 7.91
C GLU A 209 -4.34 9.46 7.37
N LEU A 210 -3.35 9.81 6.56
CA LEU A 210 -2.40 8.87 5.96
C LEU A 210 -1.12 8.75 6.80
N ASP A 211 -0.35 7.69 6.56
CA ASP A 211 0.96 7.53 7.19
C ASP A 211 1.84 8.76 6.91
N PRO A 212 2.63 9.21 7.90
CA PRO A 212 3.51 10.36 7.75
C PRO A 212 4.45 10.27 6.54
N ALA A 213 4.89 9.07 6.18
CA ALA A 213 5.76 8.84 5.03
C ALA A 213 5.10 9.15 3.68
N PHE A 214 3.77 9.19 3.62
CA PHE A 214 3.04 9.43 2.38
C PHE A 214 3.50 10.67 1.62
N THR A 215 3.89 11.73 2.32
CA THR A 215 4.37 12.99 1.71
C THR A 215 5.62 12.81 0.83
N TYR A 216 6.43 11.78 1.10
CA TYR A 216 7.77 11.64 0.52
C TYR A 216 7.86 10.64 -0.62
N PHE A 217 6.81 9.87 -0.88
CA PHE A 217 6.83 8.83 -1.90
C PHE A 217 7.07 9.39 -3.31
N SER A 218 7.73 8.59 -4.12
CA SER A 218 7.82 8.79 -5.56
C SER A 218 6.48 8.48 -6.24
N THR A 219 6.30 8.93 -7.46
CA THR A 219 5.11 8.56 -8.27
C THR A 219 4.99 7.04 -8.43
N TRP A 220 6.12 6.33 -8.57
CA TRP A 220 6.16 4.88 -8.67
C TRP A 220 5.64 4.19 -7.41
N GLU A 221 6.04 4.67 -6.23
CA GLU A 221 5.54 4.18 -4.94
C GLU A 221 4.06 4.53 -4.74
N TYR A 222 3.63 5.75 -5.09
CA TYR A 222 2.21 6.10 -5.03
C TYR A 222 1.34 5.14 -5.84
N ARG A 223 1.77 4.64 -7.01
CA ARG A 223 1.02 3.64 -7.77
C ARG A 223 0.66 2.42 -6.92
N MET A 224 1.61 1.92 -6.13
CA MET A 224 1.42 0.75 -5.28
C MET A 224 0.61 1.03 -4.01
N ALA A 225 0.53 2.30 -3.58
CA ALA A 225 -0.32 2.72 -2.47
C ALA A 225 -1.79 2.90 -2.91
N ILE A 226 -2.03 3.51 -4.09
CA ILE A 226 -3.37 3.86 -4.56
C ILE A 226 -4.08 2.73 -5.33
N ASN A 227 -3.33 1.74 -5.79
CA ASN A 227 -3.83 0.58 -6.52
C ASN A 227 -4.55 -0.39 -5.56
N SER A 228 -5.72 0.00 -5.10
CA SER A 228 -6.57 -0.82 -4.24
C SER A 228 -7.87 -1.16 -4.96
N ASP A 229 -8.26 -2.42 -4.86
CA ASP A 229 -9.56 -2.92 -5.29
C ASP A 229 -10.69 -2.63 -4.28
N ALA A 230 -10.38 -2.00 -3.15
CA ALA A 230 -11.39 -1.50 -2.22
C ALA A 230 -12.07 -0.24 -2.75
N SER A 231 -13.34 -0.05 -2.41
CA SER A 231 -14.02 1.24 -2.61
C SER A 231 -13.38 2.35 -1.76
N ASN A 232 -13.65 3.61 -2.10
CA ASN A 232 -13.15 4.75 -1.31
C ASN A 232 -13.76 4.76 0.10
N GLU A 233 -14.98 4.32 0.24
CA GLU A 233 -15.70 4.18 1.51
C GLU A 233 -15.05 3.11 2.39
N GLN A 234 -14.67 1.98 1.81
CA GLN A 234 -13.94 0.92 2.54
C GLN A 234 -12.56 1.39 3.01
N LEU A 235 -11.82 2.13 2.16
CA LEU A 235 -10.54 2.72 2.55
C LEU A 235 -10.69 3.75 3.69
N GLN A 236 -11.74 4.56 3.67
CA GLN A 236 -12.03 5.49 4.75
C GLN A 236 -12.43 4.74 6.03
N TRP A 237 -13.29 3.74 5.90
CA TRP A 237 -13.66 2.88 7.02
C TRP A 237 -12.44 2.25 7.69
N ALA A 238 -11.49 1.72 6.92
CA ALA A 238 -10.28 1.10 7.47
C ALA A 238 -9.47 2.08 8.35
N ARG A 239 -9.35 3.35 7.92
CA ARG A 239 -8.67 4.39 8.71
C ARG A 239 -9.44 4.73 9.97
N ASN A 240 -10.75 4.92 9.86
CA ASN A 240 -11.59 5.22 11.02
C ASN A 240 -11.55 4.08 12.04
N MET A 241 -11.78 2.86 11.58
CA MET A 241 -11.73 1.67 12.41
C MET A 241 -10.38 1.52 13.13
N GLN A 242 -9.27 1.71 12.42
CA GLN A 242 -7.93 1.63 13.01
C GLN A 242 -7.71 2.69 14.09
N MET A 243 -8.15 3.92 13.85
CA MET A 243 -7.99 5.04 14.81
C MET A 243 -8.88 4.89 16.05
N VAL A 244 -10.04 4.29 15.88
CA VAL A 244 -11.03 4.11 16.97
C VAL A 244 -10.76 2.81 17.73
N TYR A 245 -10.81 1.68 17.03
CA TYR A 245 -10.75 0.37 17.65
C TYR A 245 -9.34 -0.02 18.12
N ALA A 246 -8.30 0.26 17.33
CA ALA A 246 -6.96 -0.23 17.59
C ALA A 246 -5.86 0.82 17.38
N PRO A 247 -5.94 1.99 18.04
CA PRO A 247 -5.02 3.11 17.83
C PRO A 247 -3.55 2.75 18.14
N HIS A 248 -3.30 1.83 19.05
CA HIS A 248 -1.96 1.38 19.43
C HIS A 248 -1.16 0.75 18.29
N ILE A 249 -1.83 0.25 17.25
CA ILE A 249 -1.15 -0.37 16.10
C ILE A 249 -0.32 0.67 15.35
N THR A 250 -0.74 1.92 15.32
CA THR A 250 -0.02 3.01 14.64
C THR A 250 1.31 3.34 15.28
N THR A 251 1.52 2.94 16.55
CA THR A 251 2.72 3.22 17.34
C THR A 251 3.66 2.03 17.47
N LEU A 252 3.32 0.88 16.88
CA LEU A 252 4.18 -0.29 16.94
C LEU A 252 5.53 0.00 16.28
N TYR A 253 6.60 -0.30 17.02
CA TYR A 253 7.98 -0.15 16.55
C TYR A 253 8.37 -1.21 15.55
N ASP A 254 7.66 -2.33 15.50
CA ASP A 254 7.89 -3.36 14.48
C ASP A 254 7.28 -2.91 13.15
N GLU A 255 8.08 -2.19 12.40
CA GLU A 255 7.73 -1.61 11.10
C GLU A 255 7.26 -2.66 10.08
N ARG A 256 7.62 -3.94 10.29
CA ARG A 256 7.16 -5.05 9.45
C ARG A 256 5.67 -5.28 9.61
N TRP A 257 5.08 -4.92 10.75
CA TRP A 257 3.72 -5.28 11.12
C TRP A 257 2.76 -4.11 11.30
N ARG A 258 3.26 -2.88 11.25
CA ARG A 258 2.53 -1.68 11.64
C ARG A 258 1.05 -1.66 11.23
N TYR A 259 0.75 -1.88 9.96
CA TYR A 259 -0.64 -1.91 9.46
C TYR A 259 -1.17 -3.33 9.23
N ASN A 260 -0.33 -4.34 9.29
CA ASN A 260 -0.71 -5.74 9.13
C ASN A 260 -0.95 -6.45 10.46
N TYR A 261 -0.61 -5.80 11.58
CA TYR A 261 -0.72 -6.40 12.91
C TYR A 261 -2.13 -6.89 13.19
N GLN A 262 -3.15 -6.10 12.79
CA GLN A 262 -4.54 -6.47 12.95
C GLN A 262 -4.90 -7.78 12.23
N VAL A 263 -4.23 -8.12 11.14
CA VAL A 263 -4.42 -9.41 10.47
C VAL A 263 -4.05 -10.57 11.38
N SER A 264 -2.98 -10.44 12.17
CA SER A 264 -2.57 -11.51 13.08
C SER A 264 -3.37 -11.55 14.37
N THR A 265 -3.97 -10.43 14.80
CA THR A 265 -4.76 -10.34 16.02
C THR A 265 -6.24 -10.59 15.81
N ASP A 266 -6.83 -9.98 14.77
CA ASP A 266 -8.28 -9.90 14.63
C ASP A 266 -8.82 -10.72 13.45
N VAL A 267 -8.06 -10.89 12.36
CA VAL A 267 -8.50 -11.77 11.26
C VAL A 267 -8.19 -13.23 11.60
N GLY A 268 -9.18 -13.96 12.10
CA GLY A 268 -9.01 -15.34 12.51
C GLY A 268 -8.49 -16.24 11.38
N TYR A 269 -7.45 -17.05 11.65
CA TYR A 269 -6.97 -18.08 10.72
C TYR A 269 -7.89 -19.30 10.76
N ARG A 270 -8.92 -19.28 9.95
CA ARG A 270 -9.96 -20.32 9.88
C ARG A 270 -10.57 -20.42 8.49
N ALA A 271 -11.41 -21.42 8.27
CA ALA A 271 -12.26 -21.42 7.09
C ALA A 271 -13.11 -20.13 7.08
N PRO A 272 -13.20 -19.41 5.94
CA PRO A 272 -13.96 -18.17 5.89
C PRO A 272 -15.43 -18.40 6.21
N ASN A 273 -16.00 -17.56 7.05
CA ASN A 273 -17.42 -17.55 7.36
C ASN A 273 -18.10 -16.35 6.67
N TRP A 274 -18.14 -16.40 5.34
CA TRP A 274 -18.80 -15.36 4.53
C TRP A 274 -19.98 -15.98 3.81
N THR A 275 -21.14 -15.42 4.02
CA THR A 275 -22.39 -15.87 3.40
C THR A 275 -22.89 -14.91 2.33
N ALA A 276 -22.41 -13.66 2.33
CA ALA A 276 -22.83 -12.63 1.40
C ALA A 276 -21.91 -12.56 0.17
N SER A 277 -22.50 -12.20 -0.97
CA SER A 277 -21.83 -11.81 -2.19
C SER A 277 -22.46 -10.48 -2.66
N PRO A 278 -21.68 -9.44 -2.92
CA PRO A 278 -20.21 -9.38 -2.89
C PRO A 278 -19.63 -9.41 -1.47
N ARG A 279 -18.42 -9.96 -1.33
CA ARG A 279 -17.66 -9.94 -0.08
C ARG A 279 -17.09 -8.56 0.16
N THR A 280 -17.02 -8.15 1.42
CA THR A 280 -16.44 -6.88 1.85
C THR A 280 -15.22 -7.09 2.73
N TYR A 281 -14.38 -6.08 2.88
CA TYR A 281 -13.25 -6.14 3.80
C TYR A 281 -13.69 -6.23 5.28
N GLN A 282 -14.84 -5.65 5.62
CA GLN A 282 -15.48 -5.81 6.93
C GLN A 282 -15.81 -7.28 7.24
N GLN A 283 -16.36 -7.99 6.23
CA GLN A 283 -16.63 -9.43 6.36
C GLN A 283 -15.35 -10.27 6.47
N LEU A 284 -14.27 -9.88 5.76
CA LEU A 284 -12.97 -10.53 5.92
C LEU A 284 -12.46 -10.40 7.35
N LEU A 285 -12.58 -9.22 7.94
CA LEU A 285 -12.18 -8.97 9.32
C LEU A 285 -13.00 -9.81 10.31
N SER A 286 -14.31 -9.79 10.21
CA SER A 286 -15.20 -10.51 11.12
C SER A 286 -15.25 -12.03 10.85
N GLY A 287 -15.20 -12.45 9.61
CA GLY A 287 -15.37 -13.85 9.18
C GLY A 287 -14.09 -14.67 9.14
N GLY A 288 -12.93 -14.01 9.24
CA GLY A 288 -11.62 -14.66 9.15
C GLY A 288 -11.26 -15.11 7.73
N GLY A 289 -10.26 -15.96 7.61
CA GLY A 289 -9.79 -16.50 6.35
C GLY A 289 -8.47 -17.24 6.51
N ARG A 290 -8.08 -17.95 5.46
CA ARG A 290 -6.75 -18.54 5.35
C ARG A 290 -5.79 -17.53 4.70
N GLU A 291 -4.69 -17.98 4.13
CA GLU A 291 -3.59 -17.15 3.61
C GLU A 291 -4.06 -16.03 2.67
N GLY A 292 -4.84 -16.36 1.64
CA GLY A 292 -5.31 -15.41 0.63
C GLY A 292 -6.11 -14.24 1.20
N PRO A 293 -7.24 -14.50 1.88
CA PRO A 293 -8.05 -13.45 2.51
C PRO A 293 -7.27 -12.58 3.51
N ARG A 294 -6.42 -13.19 4.32
CA ARG A 294 -5.60 -12.47 5.29
C ARG A 294 -4.61 -11.53 4.60
N ALA A 295 -3.99 -11.99 3.53
CA ALA A 295 -3.11 -11.17 2.72
C ALA A 295 -3.82 -10.01 2.04
N TRP A 296 -5.00 -10.24 1.51
CA TRP A 296 -5.82 -9.17 0.93
C TRP A 296 -6.12 -8.09 1.97
N PHE A 297 -6.52 -8.51 3.17
CA PHE A 297 -6.81 -7.58 4.25
C PHE A 297 -5.55 -6.81 4.68
N GLY A 298 -4.40 -7.45 4.85
CA GLY A 298 -3.14 -6.77 5.19
C GLY A 298 -2.72 -5.74 4.14
N ARG A 299 -2.81 -6.10 2.84
CA ARG A 299 -2.56 -5.19 1.73
C ARG A 299 -3.54 -4.02 1.70
N PHE A 300 -4.81 -4.30 1.92
CA PHE A 300 -5.86 -3.30 2.03
C PHE A 300 -5.58 -2.29 3.15
N MET A 301 -5.22 -2.76 4.35
CA MET A 301 -4.88 -1.89 5.48
C MET A 301 -3.68 -0.99 5.18
N CYS A 302 -2.59 -1.53 4.62
CA CYS A 302 -1.46 -0.70 4.20
C CYS A 302 -1.89 0.39 3.23
N ARG A 303 -2.66 0.06 2.20
CA ARG A 303 -3.13 1.01 1.18
C ARG A 303 -4.11 2.03 1.73
N ALA A 304 -4.96 1.66 2.68
CA ALA A 304 -5.86 2.59 3.34
C ALA A 304 -5.11 3.75 4.01
N PHE A 305 -3.91 3.49 4.54
CA PHE A 305 -3.02 4.51 5.09
C PHE A 305 -2.00 5.06 4.08
N GLY A 306 -2.14 4.73 2.80
CA GLY A 306 -1.26 5.22 1.75
C GLY A 306 0.13 4.59 1.74
N ILE A 307 0.32 3.42 2.35
CA ILE A 307 1.59 2.69 2.36
C ILE A 307 1.72 1.83 1.09
N PRO A 308 2.82 1.97 0.34
CA PRO A 308 3.07 1.16 -0.83
C PRO A 308 3.24 -0.32 -0.50
N VAL A 309 2.51 -1.17 -1.23
CA VAL A 309 2.53 -2.63 -1.09
C VAL A 309 2.48 -3.28 -2.46
N TRP A 310 3.32 -4.28 -2.65
CA TRP A 310 3.36 -5.05 -3.87
C TRP A 310 3.34 -6.56 -3.59
N GLY A 311 2.56 -7.32 -4.36
CA GLY A 311 2.49 -8.78 -4.27
C GLY A 311 3.33 -9.44 -5.36
N PHE A 312 3.98 -10.57 -5.06
CA PHE A 312 4.81 -11.29 -6.00
C PHE A 312 4.69 -12.81 -5.83
N LYS A 313 5.01 -13.57 -6.87
CA LYS A 313 5.18 -15.02 -6.78
C LYS A 313 6.60 -15.34 -6.35
N GLN A 314 6.72 -16.13 -5.32
CA GLN A 314 8.01 -16.65 -4.86
C GLN A 314 8.31 -18.02 -5.48
N HIS A 315 7.28 -18.84 -5.67
CA HIS A 315 7.32 -20.17 -6.27
C HIS A 315 5.94 -20.45 -6.89
N PRO A 316 5.72 -21.42 -7.79
CA PRO A 316 4.42 -21.70 -8.38
C PRO A 316 3.23 -21.78 -7.42
N LYS A 317 3.48 -22.11 -6.16
CA LYS A 317 2.47 -22.25 -5.11
C LYS A 317 2.55 -21.21 -3.98
N ASN A 318 3.62 -20.41 -3.93
CA ASN A 318 3.84 -19.46 -2.84
C ASN A 318 3.70 -18.04 -3.36
N VAL A 319 2.96 -17.25 -2.62
CA VAL A 319 2.75 -15.82 -2.87
C VAL A 319 3.36 -15.06 -1.72
N GLY A 320 4.13 -14.02 -2.05
CA GLY A 320 4.74 -13.13 -1.08
C GLY A 320 4.26 -11.71 -1.22
N MET A 321 4.60 -10.89 -0.25
CA MET A 321 4.32 -9.47 -0.22
C MET A 321 5.58 -8.69 0.08
N SER A 322 5.84 -7.65 -0.70
CA SER A 322 6.80 -6.60 -0.35
C SER A 322 6.03 -5.36 0.07
N ARG A 323 6.49 -4.70 1.10
CA ARG A 323 5.92 -3.45 1.60
C ARG A 323 6.99 -2.44 1.94
N TRP A 324 6.62 -1.20 1.84
CA TRP A 324 7.45 -0.11 2.31
C TRP A 324 7.46 -0.06 3.85
N THR A 325 8.64 0.19 4.43
CA THR A 325 8.82 0.51 5.86
C THR A 325 9.73 1.73 5.99
N PRO A 326 9.78 2.39 7.16
CA PRO A 326 10.73 3.48 7.39
C PRO A 326 12.21 3.13 7.17
N LYS A 327 12.56 1.84 7.18
CA LYS A 327 13.90 1.33 6.88
C LYS A 327 14.10 0.95 5.41
N GLY A 328 13.08 1.18 4.58
CA GLY A 328 13.07 0.79 3.18
C GLY A 328 12.05 -0.31 2.90
N TRP A 329 12.13 -0.89 1.71
CA TRP A 329 11.25 -1.98 1.33
C TRP A 329 11.70 -3.30 1.94
N GLU A 330 10.76 -4.04 2.49
CA GLU A 330 10.98 -5.38 3.03
C GLU A 330 10.14 -6.41 2.30
N MET A 331 10.77 -7.54 2.00
CA MET A 331 10.08 -8.71 1.49
C MET A 331 9.67 -9.62 2.64
N ASN A 332 8.41 -9.96 2.69
CA ASN A 332 7.90 -10.88 3.68
C ASN A 332 8.06 -12.33 3.20
N PHE A 333 9.25 -12.89 3.35
CA PHE A 333 9.53 -14.31 3.14
C PHE A 333 9.22 -15.10 4.41
N GLN A 334 7.98 -15.11 4.85
CA GLN A 334 7.67 -15.83 6.07
C GLN A 334 7.57 -17.33 5.81
N LYS A 335 7.63 -18.07 6.90
CA LYS A 335 7.50 -19.54 6.86
C LYS A 335 6.21 -19.95 6.16
N PRO A 336 6.22 -21.03 5.37
CA PRO A 336 5.00 -21.57 4.79
C PRO A 336 3.90 -21.71 5.84
N GLY A 337 2.75 -21.07 5.61
CA GLY A 337 1.58 -21.11 6.50
C GLY A 337 1.41 -19.94 7.47
N SER A 338 2.34 -18.96 7.53
CA SER A 338 2.20 -17.78 8.40
C SER A 338 1.88 -16.49 7.65
N ASP A 339 1.64 -16.53 6.36
CA ASP A 339 1.80 -15.38 5.51
C ASP A 339 0.58 -14.83 4.86
N PHE A 340 0.66 -13.53 4.70
CA PHE A 340 -0.18 -12.72 3.87
C PHE A 340 0.10 -13.02 2.38
N GLY A 341 -0.30 -14.20 1.88
CA GLY A 341 -0.26 -14.48 0.46
C GLY A 341 -1.05 -13.40 -0.28
N THR A 342 -0.53 -12.78 -1.31
CA THR A 342 -1.23 -11.79 -2.11
C THR A 342 -1.34 -12.25 -3.54
N CYS A 343 -2.43 -11.88 -4.20
CA CYS A 343 -2.43 -11.87 -5.64
C CYS A 343 -1.40 -10.83 -6.10
N HIS A 344 -0.55 -11.22 -7.02
CA HIS A 344 0.34 -10.28 -7.69
C HIS A 344 -0.31 -9.83 -9.01
N TRP A 345 0.08 -8.68 -9.48
CA TRP A 345 -0.44 -8.08 -10.72
C TRP A 345 0.62 -7.92 -11.81
N ASP A 346 1.83 -8.39 -11.56
CA ASP A 346 2.86 -8.54 -12.57
C ASP A 346 3.64 -9.84 -12.40
N ASP A 347 4.35 -10.28 -13.43
CA ASP A 347 5.04 -11.56 -13.46
C ASP A 347 6.50 -11.49 -12.96
N ARG A 348 6.93 -10.34 -12.43
CA ARG A 348 8.29 -10.19 -11.90
C ARG A 348 8.51 -11.05 -10.66
N SER A 349 9.70 -11.59 -10.51
CA SER A 349 10.12 -12.23 -9.25
C SER A 349 10.32 -11.18 -8.16
N GLY A 350 10.24 -11.61 -6.90
CA GLY A 350 10.55 -10.75 -5.77
C GLY A 350 11.97 -10.18 -5.82
N THR A 351 12.94 -10.94 -6.30
CA THR A 351 14.33 -10.49 -6.49
C THR A 351 14.39 -9.32 -7.47
N HIS A 352 13.79 -9.45 -8.64
CA HIS A 352 13.75 -8.38 -9.64
C HIS A 352 13.02 -7.13 -9.14
N PHE A 353 11.98 -7.31 -8.33
CA PHE A 353 11.30 -6.18 -7.70
C PHE A 353 12.22 -5.46 -6.72
N MET A 354 12.94 -6.18 -5.85
CA MET A 354 13.86 -5.57 -4.88
C MET A 354 15.08 -4.91 -5.55
N GLU A 355 15.58 -5.47 -6.64
CA GLU A 355 16.59 -4.80 -7.46
C GLU A 355 16.09 -3.45 -7.99
N GLU A 356 14.85 -3.40 -8.51
CA GLU A 356 14.26 -2.15 -8.96
C GLU A 356 14.08 -1.16 -7.81
N VAL A 357 13.56 -1.62 -6.66
CA VAL A 357 13.43 -0.79 -5.45
C VAL A 357 14.77 -0.17 -5.06
N ASN A 358 15.81 -0.99 -4.95
CA ASN A 358 17.13 -0.52 -4.55
C ASN A 358 17.72 0.45 -5.59
N ALA A 359 17.62 0.12 -6.88
CA ALA A 359 18.11 1.01 -7.94
C ALA A 359 17.39 2.38 -7.94
N ARG A 360 16.09 2.42 -7.60
CA ARG A 360 15.31 3.67 -7.49
C ARG A 360 15.59 4.45 -6.21
N ALA A 361 16.02 3.76 -5.15
CA ALA A 361 16.36 4.38 -3.87
C ALA A 361 17.70 5.13 -3.90
N ALA A 362 18.52 4.95 -4.93
CA ALA A 362 19.73 5.73 -5.21
C ALA A 362 19.37 7.20 -5.55
N VAL A 363 18.81 7.93 -4.57
CA VAL A 363 18.25 9.28 -4.74
C VAL A 363 19.27 10.29 -5.26
N SER A 364 20.55 10.13 -4.90
CA SER A 364 21.65 10.94 -5.42
C SER A 364 22.01 10.61 -6.89
N GLU A 365 21.42 9.56 -7.44
CA GLU A 365 21.72 9.03 -8.76
C GLU A 365 20.45 8.87 -9.65
N SER A 366 19.44 9.74 -9.47
CA SER A 366 18.21 9.70 -10.27
C SER A 366 18.48 9.72 -11.78
N GLU A 367 19.50 10.46 -12.22
CA GLU A 367 19.92 10.50 -13.61
C GLU A 367 20.39 9.13 -14.11
N PHE A 368 21.04 8.33 -13.27
CA PHE A 368 21.47 6.97 -13.65
C PHE A 368 20.28 6.02 -13.81
N TYR A 369 19.20 6.19 -13.03
CA TYR A 369 17.99 5.40 -13.25
C TYR A 369 17.29 5.79 -14.56
N GLU A 370 17.32 7.06 -14.92
CA GLU A 370 16.89 7.52 -16.24
C GLU A 370 17.62 6.78 -17.37
N LYS A 371 18.92 6.53 -17.21
CA LYS A 371 19.70 5.73 -18.16
C LYS A 371 19.15 4.30 -18.33
N VAL A 372 18.69 3.65 -17.25
CA VAL A 372 18.00 2.33 -17.34
C VAL A 372 16.79 2.44 -18.27
N ILE A 373 15.97 3.46 -18.10
CA ILE A 373 14.76 3.66 -18.91
C ILE A 373 15.10 3.99 -20.36
N LEU A 374 16.13 4.80 -20.60
CA LEU A 374 16.55 5.13 -21.97
C LEU A 374 17.12 3.91 -22.71
N LEU A 375 17.85 3.02 -22.01
CA LEU A 375 18.28 1.73 -22.59
C LEU A 375 17.08 0.83 -22.93
N GLU A 376 16.03 0.82 -22.09
CA GLU A 376 14.78 0.13 -22.43
C GLU A 376 14.08 0.76 -23.64
N CYS A 377 14.10 2.10 -23.75
CA CYS A 377 13.55 2.80 -24.91
C CYS A 377 14.33 2.47 -26.19
N LEU A 378 15.64 2.34 -26.10
CA LEU A 378 16.47 1.92 -27.22
C LEU A 378 16.18 0.47 -27.63
N ALA A 379 15.98 -0.43 -26.66
CA ALA A 379 15.51 -1.78 -26.94
C ALA A 379 14.14 -1.76 -27.69
N ASP A 380 13.20 -0.90 -27.25
CA ASP A 380 11.92 -0.74 -27.96
C ASP A 380 12.10 -0.17 -29.38
N ALA A 381 13.10 0.67 -29.64
CA ALA A 381 13.43 1.14 -30.97
C ALA A 381 13.96 0.01 -31.89
N CYS A 382 14.72 -0.91 -31.33
CA CYS A 382 15.22 -2.08 -32.04
C CYS A 382 14.18 -3.17 -32.30
N LYS A 383 13.04 -3.11 -31.60
CA LYS A 383 12.02 -4.16 -31.65
C LYS A 383 11.44 -4.33 -33.06
N GLU A 384 11.84 -5.38 -33.75
CA GLU A 384 11.23 -5.83 -34.98
C GLU A 384 10.03 -6.77 -34.70
N LYS A 385 9.17 -6.95 -35.71
CA LYS A 385 8.13 -7.98 -35.63
C LYS A 385 8.80 -9.35 -35.75
N MET A 386 8.97 -10.06 -34.64
CA MET A 386 9.41 -11.46 -34.67
C MET A 386 8.52 -12.28 -35.62
N LYS A 387 9.16 -12.99 -36.54
CA LYS A 387 8.52 -14.07 -37.28
C LYS A 387 8.31 -15.22 -36.29
N LYS A 388 7.19 -15.94 -36.40
CA LYS A 388 6.76 -16.97 -35.44
C LYS A 388 7.70 -18.15 -35.25
N ASP A 389 8.73 -18.30 -36.06
CA ASP A 389 9.61 -19.46 -36.20
C ASP A 389 11.12 -19.14 -36.04
N GLU A 390 11.47 -17.94 -35.51
CA GLU A 390 12.89 -17.61 -35.28
C GLU A 390 13.38 -18.18 -33.96
N GLU A 391 14.46 -18.96 -34.01
CA GLU A 391 15.20 -19.43 -32.82
C GLU A 391 15.65 -18.25 -31.95
N PHE A 392 15.82 -18.50 -30.67
CA PHE A 392 16.26 -17.52 -29.70
C PHE A 392 17.67 -17.03 -30.05
N ASP A 393 17.77 -15.83 -30.57
CA ASP A 393 19.04 -15.20 -30.96
C ASP A 393 19.49 -14.19 -29.87
N PHE A 394 20.66 -14.43 -29.30
CA PHE A 394 21.27 -13.54 -28.30
C PHE A 394 21.87 -12.27 -28.92
N VAL A 395 22.09 -12.26 -30.21
CA VAL A 395 22.64 -11.11 -30.98
C VAL A 395 21.53 -10.15 -31.41
N ASP A 396 20.25 -10.49 -31.14
CA ASP A 396 19.11 -9.59 -31.38
C ASP A 396 19.31 -8.25 -30.64
N PRO A 397 19.39 -7.13 -31.33
CA PRO A 397 19.62 -5.82 -30.75
C PRO A 397 18.61 -5.45 -29.63
N GLU A 398 17.33 -5.81 -29.78
CA GLU A 398 16.34 -5.58 -28.71
C GLU A 398 16.80 -6.22 -27.39
N ARG A 399 17.27 -7.46 -27.46
CA ARG A 399 17.70 -8.22 -26.28
C ARG A 399 18.98 -7.70 -25.67
N VAL A 400 19.95 -7.33 -26.50
CA VAL A 400 21.21 -6.75 -26.03
C VAL A 400 20.94 -5.48 -25.22
N TRP A 401 20.17 -4.54 -25.74
CA TRP A 401 19.84 -3.30 -25.04
C TRP A 401 19.00 -3.53 -23.78
N ARG A 402 18.06 -4.47 -23.83
CA ARG A 402 17.26 -4.84 -22.66
C ARG A 402 18.11 -5.49 -21.56
N SER A 403 19.07 -6.31 -21.93
CA SER A 403 20.03 -6.92 -20.99
C SER A 403 20.95 -5.85 -20.38
N LEU A 404 21.43 -4.90 -21.16
CA LEU A 404 22.21 -3.77 -20.63
C LEU A 404 21.39 -2.91 -19.65
N ALA A 405 20.11 -2.70 -19.91
CA ALA A 405 19.22 -2.01 -18.96
C ALA A 405 19.10 -2.77 -17.63
N LEU A 406 18.97 -4.10 -17.67
CA LEU A 406 18.94 -4.94 -16.46
C LEU A 406 20.27 -4.89 -15.69
N VAL A 407 21.41 -4.95 -16.39
CA VAL A 407 22.73 -4.84 -15.76
C VAL A 407 22.93 -3.45 -15.15
N GLN A 408 22.56 -2.38 -15.86
CA GLN A 408 22.62 -1.02 -15.30
C GLN A 408 21.78 -0.90 -14.02
N ARG A 409 20.57 -1.48 -14.01
CA ARG A 409 19.72 -1.52 -12.82
C ARG A 409 20.39 -2.28 -11.66
N LYS A 410 21.00 -3.41 -11.94
CA LYS A 410 21.76 -4.18 -10.93
C LYS A 410 22.93 -3.38 -10.37
N ILE A 411 23.72 -2.74 -11.23
CA ILE A 411 24.85 -1.89 -10.80
C ILE A 411 24.35 -0.77 -9.84
N LEU A 412 23.22 -0.17 -10.12
CA LEU A 412 22.61 0.84 -9.25
C LEU A 412 22.14 0.22 -7.93
N ALA A 413 21.46 -0.93 -8.00
CA ALA A 413 20.96 -1.62 -6.81
C ALA A 413 22.07 -2.00 -5.83
N ASP A 414 23.21 -2.46 -6.36
CA ASP A 414 24.37 -2.88 -5.56
C ASP A 414 25.11 -1.68 -4.90
N LYS A 415 24.90 -0.45 -5.40
CA LYS A 415 25.48 0.77 -4.81
C LYS A 415 24.67 1.33 -3.63
N VAL A 416 23.43 0.92 -3.49
CA VAL A 416 22.57 1.48 -2.47
C VAL A 416 22.96 0.97 -1.10
N GLN A 417 23.49 1.85 -0.27
CA GLN A 417 23.48 1.65 1.17
C GLN A 417 22.06 1.99 1.66
N THR A 418 21.45 1.07 2.37
CA THR A 418 20.13 1.27 2.99
C THR A 418 20.23 2.29 4.11
N ASP A 419 20.31 3.55 3.77
CA ASP A 419 20.17 4.62 4.75
C ASP A 419 18.73 4.72 5.19
N SER A 420 18.55 4.75 6.50
CA SER A 420 17.24 4.95 7.11
C SER A 420 16.57 6.21 6.57
N PHE A 421 15.30 6.09 6.23
CA PHE A 421 14.45 7.21 5.84
C PHE A 421 14.53 8.33 6.89
N GLN A 422 15.08 9.47 6.53
CA GLN A 422 15.08 10.66 7.37
C GLN A 422 14.02 11.65 6.89
N ARG A 423 13.07 11.99 7.76
CA ARG A 423 12.13 13.07 7.52
C ARG A 423 12.88 14.40 7.59
N THR A 424 13.23 14.96 6.46
CA THR A 424 13.86 16.28 6.39
C THR A 424 13.00 17.25 5.59
N GLY A 425 12.49 18.29 6.25
CA GLY A 425 11.89 19.44 5.56
C GLY A 425 10.91 20.27 6.41
N PRO A 426 10.95 21.59 6.31
CA PRO A 426 10.16 22.52 7.15
C PRO A 426 8.65 22.57 6.81
N ASN A 427 8.17 21.90 5.75
CA ASN A 427 6.80 21.96 5.27
C ASN A 427 6.06 20.63 5.35
N VAL A 428 6.40 19.78 6.31
CA VAL A 428 5.73 18.50 6.52
C VAL A 428 4.37 18.75 7.17
N VAL A 429 3.33 18.21 6.56
CA VAL A 429 2.01 18.14 7.24
C VAL A 429 2.14 17.16 8.39
N ILE A 430 2.06 17.66 9.61
CA ILE A 430 1.99 16.80 10.79
C ILE A 430 0.68 16.02 10.72
N SER A 431 0.79 14.72 10.49
CA SER A 431 -0.37 13.84 10.40
C SER A 431 -1.06 13.68 11.76
N LYS A 432 -2.29 13.18 11.76
CA LYS A 432 -2.95 12.77 13.00
C LYS A 432 -2.16 11.68 13.72
N ILE A 433 -1.51 10.79 12.99
CA ILE A 433 -0.65 9.73 13.52
C ILE A 433 0.59 10.34 14.19
N ASP A 434 1.24 11.34 13.59
CA ASP A 434 2.38 12.02 14.20
C ASP A 434 1.98 12.73 15.50
N LYS A 435 0.84 13.44 15.49
CA LYS A 435 0.30 14.09 16.69
C LYS A 435 -0.01 13.06 17.78
N TYR A 436 -0.58 11.93 17.40
CA TYR A 436 -0.87 10.86 18.33
C TYR A 436 0.42 10.28 18.95
N ILE A 437 1.46 10.02 18.14
CA ILE A 437 2.77 9.55 18.63
C ILE A 437 3.42 10.59 19.54
N GLN A 438 3.34 11.87 19.22
CA GLN A 438 3.85 12.95 20.07
C GLN A 438 3.12 12.99 21.42
N ASN A 439 1.80 12.89 21.41
CA ASN A 439 0.98 12.93 22.63
C ASN A 439 1.19 11.71 23.55
N ILE A 440 1.51 10.53 23.01
CA ILE A 440 1.82 9.34 23.82
C ILE A 440 3.07 9.58 24.70
N ASN A 441 4.04 10.32 24.18
CA ASN A 441 5.26 10.65 24.94
C ASN A 441 5.01 11.69 26.03
N GLU A 442 3.93 12.45 25.93
CA GLU A 442 3.42 13.36 26.94
C GLU A 442 2.31 12.63 27.72
N GLN A 443 2.67 11.86 28.75
CA GLN A 443 1.69 11.12 29.56
C GLN A 443 0.57 12.07 30.02
N ALA A 444 -0.55 12.04 29.30
CA ALA A 444 -1.73 12.76 29.75
C ALA A 444 -2.23 12.11 31.07
N PRO A 445 -2.45 12.90 32.11
CA PRO A 445 -3.05 12.36 33.33
C PRO A 445 -4.40 11.70 33.01
N PRO A 446 -4.80 10.64 33.71
CA PRO A 446 -6.13 10.06 33.54
C PRO A 446 -7.16 11.16 33.70
N LEU A 447 -8.13 11.22 32.78
CA LEU A 447 -9.23 12.17 32.89
C LEU A 447 -10.00 11.88 34.18
N PRO A 448 -10.38 12.90 34.96
CA PRO A 448 -11.20 12.70 36.14
C PRO A 448 -12.61 12.21 35.75
N TYR A 449 -13.31 11.57 36.67
CA TYR A 449 -14.74 11.34 36.55
C TYR A 449 -15.45 12.69 36.33
N ASP A 450 -16.37 12.73 35.38
CA ASP A 450 -17.10 13.95 35.07
C ASP A 450 -18.57 13.80 35.48
N LYS A 451 -19.09 14.76 36.26
CA LYS A 451 -20.50 14.82 36.65
C LYS A 451 -21.13 16.05 36.01
N LEU A 452 -22.05 15.80 35.11
CA LEU A 452 -22.77 16.84 34.41
C LEU A 452 -23.91 17.45 35.26
N ASP A 453 -24.37 18.64 34.89
CA ASP A 453 -25.43 19.38 35.61
C ASP A 453 -26.75 18.61 35.72
N ASN A 454 -27.03 17.72 34.77
CA ASN A 454 -28.20 16.84 34.77
C ASN A 454 -28.05 15.59 35.65
N GLY A 455 -26.96 15.45 36.37
CA GLY A 455 -26.66 14.31 37.22
C GLY A 455 -26.03 13.11 36.54
N THR A 456 -25.81 13.16 35.22
CA THR A 456 -25.09 12.11 34.45
C THR A 456 -23.62 12.06 34.89
N ILE A 457 -23.13 10.85 35.17
CA ILE A 457 -21.75 10.60 35.56
C ILE A 457 -21.04 9.87 34.43
N LYS A 458 -19.91 10.40 33.98
CA LYS A 458 -19.05 9.84 32.93
C LYS A 458 -17.76 9.35 33.53
N ILE A 459 -17.46 8.06 33.34
CA ILE A 459 -16.28 7.40 33.85
C ILE A 459 -15.40 6.99 32.68
N PRO A 460 -14.19 7.55 32.50
CA PRO A 460 -13.27 7.11 31.47
C PRO A 460 -12.94 5.60 31.66
N ALA A 461 -13.12 4.81 30.60
CA ALA A 461 -12.95 3.35 30.71
C ALA A 461 -11.52 2.92 31.10
N ALA A 462 -10.54 3.78 30.89
CA ALA A 462 -9.15 3.52 31.29
C ALA A 462 -8.82 3.88 32.75
N SER A 463 -9.80 4.38 33.54
CA SER A 463 -9.62 4.73 34.95
C SER A 463 -9.88 3.58 35.93
N PHE A 464 -9.84 2.33 35.45
CA PHE A 464 -9.97 1.14 36.29
C PHE A 464 -8.88 1.07 37.36
N THR A 465 -9.23 0.58 38.55
CA THR A 465 -8.32 0.43 39.68
C THR A 465 -7.61 -0.92 39.67
N GLU A 466 -8.26 -1.94 39.12
CA GLU A 466 -7.70 -3.29 39.02
C GLU A 466 -8.03 -3.93 37.66
N SER A 467 -7.09 -4.69 37.11
CA SER A 467 -7.30 -5.51 35.93
C SER A 467 -6.44 -6.77 35.98
N ASN A 468 -6.79 -7.76 35.20
CA ASN A 468 -5.92 -8.92 35.00
C ASN A 468 -4.75 -8.60 34.04
N GLU A 469 -3.97 -9.64 33.67
CA GLU A 469 -2.72 -9.49 32.92
C GLU A 469 -2.87 -8.61 31.65
N LYS A 470 -1.86 -7.78 31.36
CA LYS A 470 -1.80 -6.87 30.20
C LYS A 470 -2.03 -7.54 28.83
N LYS A 471 -1.85 -8.85 28.74
CA LYS A 471 -2.17 -9.60 27.51
C LYS A 471 -3.68 -9.69 27.26
N HIS A 472 -4.52 -9.57 28.30
CA HIS A 472 -5.98 -9.65 28.22
C HIS A 472 -6.65 -8.27 28.24
N VAL A 473 -6.04 -7.30 28.95
CA VAL A 473 -6.56 -5.94 29.09
C VAL A 473 -5.43 -4.94 28.87
N ARG A 474 -5.69 -3.92 28.06
CA ARG A 474 -4.74 -2.84 27.77
C ARG A 474 -5.43 -1.49 27.83
N SER A 475 -4.68 -0.47 28.24
CA SER A 475 -5.09 0.92 28.12
C SER A 475 -4.25 1.58 27.03
N HIS A 476 -4.89 2.37 26.18
CA HIS A 476 -4.25 3.10 25.08
C HIS A 476 -4.78 4.52 25.02
N GLN A 477 -3.94 5.44 24.59
CA GLN A 477 -4.40 6.77 24.24
C GLN A 477 -5.33 6.71 23.01
N SER A 478 -6.42 7.46 23.05
CA SER A 478 -7.38 7.57 21.96
C SER A 478 -7.05 8.74 21.04
N PHE A 479 -7.33 8.62 19.75
CA PHE A 479 -7.23 9.73 18.79
C PHE A 479 -8.26 10.85 19.07
N ASP A 480 -9.35 10.51 19.77
CA ASP A 480 -10.40 11.46 20.17
C ASP A 480 -10.14 12.11 21.55
N GLY A 481 -8.92 11.96 22.06
CA GLY A 481 -8.51 12.45 23.38
C GLY A 481 -8.76 11.46 24.51
N GLY A 482 -8.03 11.62 25.63
CA GLY A 482 -8.03 10.70 26.75
C GLY A 482 -7.52 9.30 26.39
N ASN A 483 -7.79 8.35 27.29
CA ASN A 483 -7.42 6.96 27.12
C ASN A 483 -8.66 6.09 26.90
N GLN A 484 -8.46 4.96 26.23
CA GLN A 484 -9.47 3.92 26.03
C GLN A 484 -8.98 2.59 26.58
N LEU A 485 -9.91 1.78 27.03
CA LEU A 485 -9.70 0.40 27.44
C LEU A 485 -9.81 -0.51 26.22
N HIS A 486 -8.96 -1.52 26.12
CA HIS A 486 -9.09 -2.59 25.14
C HIS A 486 -9.06 -3.95 25.83
N MET A 487 -10.18 -4.65 25.84
CA MET A 487 -10.27 -6.06 26.24
C MET A 487 -9.91 -6.91 25.03
N VAL A 488 -8.71 -7.49 25.04
CA VAL A 488 -8.13 -8.19 23.88
C VAL A 488 -8.85 -9.49 23.58
N ASP A 489 -9.27 -10.20 24.65
CA ASP A 489 -9.94 -11.50 24.53
C ASP A 489 -11.02 -11.68 25.63
N GLY A 490 -11.66 -12.84 25.63
CA GLY A 490 -12.72 -13.18 26.59
C GLY A 490 -12.27 -13.43 28.03
N LYS A 491 -10.99 -13.28 28.35
CA LYS A 491 -10.47 -13.45 29.73
C LYS A 491 -10.26 -12.10 30.43
N GLY A 492 -10.47 -10.99 29.71
CA GLY A 492 -10.32 -9.66 30.25
C GLY A 492 -11.33 -9.37 31.38
N HIS A 493 -10.88 -8.78 32.47
CA HIS A 493 -11.73 -8.17 33.47
C HIS A 493 -11.08 -6.91 34.03
N VAL A 494 -11.91 -5.96 34.44
CA VAL A 494 -11.51 -4.68 35.05
C VAL A 494 -12.44 -4.34 36.21
N THR A 495 -11.90 -3.72 37.23
CA THR A 495 -12.63 -3.23 38.39
C THR A 495 -12.46 -1.71 38.50
N TYR A 496 -13.54 -1.04 38.80
CA TYR A 496 -13.58 0.40 39.09
C TYR A 496 -14.01 0.60 40.55
N GLU A 497 -13.28 1.42 41.26
CA GLU A 497 -13.72 1.96 42.54
C GLU A 497 -14.36 3.32 42.29
N ILE A 498 -15.57 3.52 42.78
CA ILE A 498 -16.27 4.79 42.67
C ILE A 498 -15.75 5.72 43.76
N PRO A 499 -15.16 6.88 43.41
CA PRO A 499 -14.67 7.84 44.40
C PRO A 499 -15.77 8.35 45.36
N GLU A 500 -15.44 8.55 46.62
CA GLU A 500 -16.38 8.99 47.66
C GLU A 500 -17.01 10.38 47.37
N ASP A 501 -16.37 11.21 46.57
CA ASP A 501 -16.86 12.53 46.18
C ASP A 501 -17.91 12.45 45.04
N ILE A 502 -18.08 11.28 44.41
CA ILE A 502 -19.16 11.03 43.48
C ILE A 502 -20.41 10.60 44.23
N SER A 503 -21.32 11.54 44.44
CA SER A 503 -22.62 11.28 45.05
C SER A 503 -23.67 10.97 44.00
N PHE A 504 -24.33 9.81 44.12
CA PHE A 504 -25.57 9.50 43.41
C PHE A 504 -26.75 10.27 44.01
N GLN A 505 -27.75 10.53 43.22
CA GLN A 505 -28.99 11.14 43.74
C GLN A 505 -29.79 10.10 44.53
N GLU A 506 -30.08 10.42 45.76
CA GLU A 506 -30.76 9.48 46.68
C GLU A 506 -32.17 9.13 46.20
N GLY A 507 -32.46 7.83 46.11
CA GLY A 507 -33.76 7.31 45.67
C GLY A 507 -34.02 7.39 44.17
N ILE A 508 -33.01 7.62 43.37
CA ILE A 508 -33.10 7.62 41.89
C ILE A 508 -32.28 6.44 41.33
N ASP A 509 -32.91 5.68 40.42
CA ASP A 509 -32.25 4.64 39.66
C ASP A 509 -31.43 5.26 38.53
N TYR A 510 -30.42 4.54 38.07
CA TYR A 510 -29.53 4.98 37.01
C TYR A 510 -29.51 3.98 35.84
N MET A 511 -29.50 4.52 34.64
CA MET A 511 -29.23 3.76 33.44
C MET A 511 -27.72 3.76 33.16
N LEU A 512 -27.17 2.57 33.00
CA LEU A 512 -25.76 2.40 32.59
C LEU A 512 -25.66 2.06 31.14
N SER A 513 -24.84 2.81 30.39
CA SER A 513 -24.42 2.51 29.02
C SER A 513 -22.90 2.62 28.88
N LEU A 514 -22.38 2.07 27.79
CA LEU A 514 -20.96 2.08 27.44
C LEU A 514 -20.77 2.65 26.05
N ILE A 515 -19.73 3.46 25.84
CA ILE A 515 -19.27 3.81 24.51
C ILE A 515 -18.25 2.76 24.07
N VAL A 516 -18.59 1.95 23.07
CA VAL A 516 -17.82 0.78 22.65
C VAL A 516 -17.49 0.79 21.17
N ALA A 517 -16.42 0.07 20.79
CA ALA A 517 -16.11 -0.25 19.40
C ALA A 517 -15.72 -1.72 19.26
N THR A 518 -16.29 -2.39 18.24
CA THR A 518 -16.09 -3.79 17.93
C THR A 518 -15.93 -4.03 16.44
N VAL A 519 -15.14 -5.05 16.04
CA VAL A 519 -14.89 -5.39 14.63
C VAL A 519 -15.34 -6.80 14.25
N HIS A 520 -15.80 -7.59 15.23
CA HIS A 520 -16.32 -8.94 15.02
C HIS A 520 -17.84 -8.96 15.09
N LEU A 521 -18.48 -9.62 14.13
CA LEU A 521 -19.93 -9.70 14.04
C LEU A 521 -20.56 -10.37 15.28
N THR A 522 -19.88 -11.39 15.82
CA THR A 522 -20.35 -12.08 17.02
C THR A 522 -19.59 -11.55 18.23
N GLN A 523 -20.29 -10.89 19.11
CA GLN A 523 -19.80 -10.44 20.41
C GLN A 523 -20.51 -11.21 21.51
N GLN A 524 -19.82 -11.39 22.64
CA GLN A 524 -20.45 -11.88 23.86
C GLN A 524 -20.81 -10.71 24.74
N ASN A 525 -21.91 -10.86 25.50
CA ASN A 525 -22.33 -9.90 26.49
C ASN A 525 -21.22 -9.66 27.52
N LEU A 526 -21.15 -8.44 27.99
CA LEU A 526 -20.30 -8.06 29.11
C LEU A 526 -21.11 -8.24 30.39
N GLN A 527 -20.51 -8.87 31.42
CA GLN A 527 -21.12 -8.97 32.73
C GLN A 527 -20.61 -7.84 33.61
N LEU A 528 -21.52 -7.19 34.31
CA LEU A 528 -21.24 -6.21 35.33
C LEU A 528 -21.63 -6.77 36.70
N GLU A 529 -20.66 -6.97 37.59
CA GLU A 529 -20.84 -7.25 39.00
C GLU A 529 -20.68 -5.93 39.76
N THR A 530 -21.62 -5.65 40.66
CA THR A 530 -21.57 -4.50 41.58
C THR A 530 -21.60 -4.98 43.02
N ASN A 531 -21.11 -4.16 43.94
CA ASN A 531 -21.18 -4.51 45.37
C ASN A 531 -22.62 -4.52 45.95
N ASN A 532 -23.59 -3.97 45.24
CA ASN A 532 -24.98 -3.87 45.67
C ASN A 532 -25.87 -4.99 45.14
N ALA A 533 -25.55 -5.54 43.97
CA ALA A 533 -26.40 -6.52 43.32
C ALA A 533 -26.07 -7.95 43.75
N THR A 534 -27.08 -8.78 43.91
CA THR A 534 -26.93 -10.22 44.18
C THR A 534 -26.64 -11.04 42.95
N SER A 535 -26.87 -10.50 41.76
CA SER A 535 -26.61 -11.12 40.44
C SER A 535 -25.92 -10.13 39.53
N ALA A 536 -25.11 -10.64 38.59
CA ALA A 536 -24.48 -9.80 37.58
C ALA A 536 -25.52 -9.30 36.56
N TYR A 537 -25.35 -8.05 36.15
CA TYR A 537 -26.10 -7.49 35.00
C TYR A 537 -25.44 -7.92 33.70
N GLU A 538 -26.23 -8.09 32.66
CA GLU A 538 -25.75 -8.36 31.30
C GLU A 538 -25.88 -7.14 30.43
N ILE A 539 -24.77 -6.77 29.74
CA ILE A 539 -24.73 -5.68 28.76
C ILE A 539 -24.51 -6.29 27.38
N GLU A 540 -25.45 -6.10 26.50
CA GLU A 540 -25.31 -6.52 25.11
C GLU A 540 -24.32 -5.63 24.37
N ILE A 541 -23.34 -6.25 23.69
CA ILE A 541 -22.29 -5.54 22.98
C ILE A 541 -22.62 -5.54 21.48
N PRO A 542 -22.88 -4.37 20.87
CA PRO A 542 -23.23 -4.26 19.47
C PRO A 542 -22.02 -4.52 18.56
N TYR A 543 -22.30 -4.91 17.31
CA TYR A 543 -21.33 -4.89 16.23
C TYR A 543 -21.29 -3.48 15.63
N THR A 544 -20.19 -2.75 15.86
CA THR A 544 -20.09 -1.33 15.52
C THR A 544 -19.27 -1.03 14.27
N LEU A 545 -18.79 -2.04 13.56
CA LEU A 545 -17.86 -1.89 12.43
C LEU A 545 -16.55 -1.14 12.79
N GLY A 546 -16.18 -1.15 14.09
CA GLY A 546 -14.99 -0.46 14.58
C GLY A 546 -15.16 1.04 14.81
N GLU A 547 -16.38 1.54 14.82
CA GLU A 547 -16.73 2.91 15.19
C GLU A 547 -17.27 2.98 16.62
N TRP A 548 -17.21 4.16 17.24
CA TRP A 548 -17.80 4.36 18.57
C TRP A 548 -19.33 4.32 18.48
N GLN A 549 -19.94 3.49 19.31
CA GLN A 549 -21.37 3.39 19.50
C GLN A 549 -21.72 3.22 20.96
N GLU A 550 -22.81 3.83 21.40
CA GLU A 550 -23.35 3.61 22.74
C GLU A 550 -24.13 2.29 22.76
N THR A 551 -23.94 1.48 23.84
CA THR A 551 -24.74 0.27 24.07
C THR A 551 -26.16 0.64 24.46
N GLU A 552 -27.10 -0.29 24.30
CA GLU A 552 -28.41 -0.13 24.94
C GLU A 552 -28.23 0.03 26.44
N PRO A 553 -28.90 1.04 27.06
CA PRO A 553 -28.77 1.30 28.50
C PRO A 553 -29.48 0.22 29.30
N ILE A 554 -28.87 -0.14 30.44
CA ILE A 554 -29.45 -1.07 31.43
C ILE A 554 -29.67 -0.35 32.76
N GLU A 555 -30.77 -0.66 33.45
CA GLU A 555 -31.05 -0.14 34.76
C GLU A 555 -30.18 -0.82 35.83
N ILE A 556 -29.53 -0.04 36.67
CA ILE A 556 -28.69 -0.55 37.77
C ILE A 556 -29.02 0.14 39.13
N GLU A 557 -28.89 -0.61 40.18
CA GLU A 557 -29.01 -0.08 41.55
C GLU A 557 -27.71 0.64 41.95
N VAL A 558 -27.81 1.91 42.34
CA VAL A 558 -26.63 2.74 42.69
C VAL A 558 -26.54 3.11 44.18
N GLY A 559 -27.52 2.78 45.01
CA GLY A 559 -27.67 3.29 46.38
C GLY A 559 -26.38 3.33 47.23
N ALA A 560 -25.66 2.22 47.37
CA ALA A 560 -24.35 2.17 48.00
C ALA A 560 -23.27 1.65 47.05
N LEU A 561 -23.33 2.03 45.76
CA LEU A 561 -22.40 1.59 44.75
C LEU A 561 -20.99 2.13 45.02
N SER A 562 -20.07 1.24 45.32
CA SER A 562 -18.66 1.56 45.55
C SER A 562 -17.72 0.86 44.56
N THR A 563 -18.19 -0.25 43.98
CA THR A 563 -17.38 -0.99 43.00
C THR A 563 -18.20 -1.51 41.85
N MET A 564 -17.59 -1.46 40.65
CA MET A 564 -18.11 -2.06 39.42
C MET A 564 -17.03 -2.94 38.80
N LYS A 565 -17.34 -4.20 38.52
CA LYS A 565 -16.41 -5.12 37.87
C LYS A 565 -17.01 -5.61 36.57
N PHE A 566 -16.34 -5.34 35.49
CA PHE A 566 -16.71 -5.81 34.16
C PHE A 566 -15.88 -7.03 33.76
N SER A 567 -16.56 -8.06 33.28
CA SER A 567 -15.93 -9.30 32.81
C SER A 567 -16.70 -9.89 31.64
N ARG A 568 -16.07 -10.81 30.90
CA ARG A 568 -16.76 -11.55 29.85
C ARG A 568 -17.21 -12.93 30.31
N THR A 569 -18.31 -13.41 29.74
CA THR A 569 -18.96 -14.65 30.20
C THR A 569 -18.26 -15.95 29.78
N LYS A 570 -17.54 -15.94 28.65
CA LYS A 570 -16.85 -17.12 28.10
C LYS A 570 -15.51 -16.75 27.48
N ALA A 571 -14.49 -17.56 27.80
CA ALA A 571 -13.11 -17.29 27.44
C ALA A 571 -12.75 -17.60 25.98
N SER A 572 -13.54 -18.40 25.22
CA SER A 572 -13.05 -19.07 24.02
C SER A 572 -13.30 -18.37 22.69
N ASP A 573 -14.32 -17.50 22.58
CA ASP A 573 -14.77 -17.02 21.27
C ASP A 573 -14.97 -15.49 21.20
N CYS A 574 -14.53 -14.75 22.22
CA CYS A 574 -14.60 -13.30 22.26
C CYS A 574 -13.33 -12.69 21.72
N PHE A 575 -13.50 -11.90 20.70
CA PHE A 575 -12.47 -11.06 20.14
C PHE A 575 -12.60 -9.63 20.67
N GLY A 576 -11.58 -8.83 20.50
CA GLY A 576 -11.39 -7.54 21.10
C GLY A 576 -12.61 -6.62 21.21
N LEU A 577 -12.66 -5.91 22.30
CA LEU A 577 -13.66 -4.89 22.62
C LEU A 577 -12.92 -3.64 23.10
N ALA A 578 -13.08 -2.53 22.40
CA ALA A 578 -12.62 -1.23 22.88
C ALA A 578 -13.76 -0.54 23.63
N ILE A 579 -13.46 0.05 24.79
CA ILE A 579 -14.41 0.84 25.59
C ILE A 579 -13.79 2.21 25.85
N LYS A 580 -14.54 3.26 25.52
CA LYS A 580 -14.11 4.65 25.71
C LYS A 580 -14.55 5.18 27.06
N GLU A 581 -15.81 4.97 27.39
CA GLU A 581 -16.47 5.63 28.50
C GLU A 581 -17.60 4.75 29.06
N ILE A 582 -17.81 4.83 30.37
CA ILE A 582 -18.97 4.29 31.06
C ILE A 582 -19.85 5.49 31.42
N ILE A 583 -21.14 5.43 31.13
CA ILE A 583 -22.08 6.51 31.34
C ILE A 583 -23.17 6.02 32.31
N LEU A 584 -23.41 6.78 33.38
CA LEU A 584 -24.48 6.57 34.33
C LEU A 584 -25.42 7.76 34.30
N THR A 585 -26.63 7.56 33.80
CA THR A 585 -27.64 8.63 33.65
C THR A 585 -28.78 8.40 34.61
N PRO A 586 -29.18 9.40 35.46
CA PRO A 586 -30.34 9.26 36.33
C PRO A 586 -31.62 9.09 35.53
N CYS A 587 -32.51 8.18 35.96
CA CYS A 587 -33.80 7.90 35.34
C CYS A 587 -34.86 8.96 35.66
#